data_a9e1c41a5ec807169b9390fbef80f27f
#
_entry.id   a9e1c41a5ec807169b9390fbef80f27f
#
_cell.length_a   1.000
_cell.length_b   1.000
_cell.length_c   1.000
_cell.angle_alpha   90.00
_cell.angle_beta   90.00
_cell.angle_gamma   90.00
#
_symmetry.space_group_name_H-M   'P 1'
#
loop_
_entity.id
_entity.type
_entity.pdbx_description
1 polymer ?
#
loop_
_entity_poly.entity_id
_entity_poly.type
_entity_poly.pdbx_seq_one_letter_code
_entity_poly.pdbx_strand_id
1 'polypeptide(L)'
;IRNTDLNVKLIDKGEMDGSDRYKQLVSDAVDKGLRVFGYYGSSVTFELKKRKGQRDLLIANVKPGEPSKIAGTEVEITGEAAEDENFTALRKNLPKKGELVEHQKYDDYKTSISNLALARGYLDGKFQISRLEISPETHEAWWRMLFDSGVRYHYGNITFNHSQIREDYLQNMLNIKSGDPYLVRDLSELTNDFSSTNWFSSVLLQPHVR
;
A
#
# COMPACT_ATOMS: atom_id res chain seq x y z
N ILE A 1 15.36 -1.13 25.62
CA ILE A 1 14.20 -0.44 25.03
C ILE A 1 13.68 0.49 26.09
N ARG A 2 13.77 1.79 25.85
CA ARG A 2 13.22 2.79 26.77
C ARG A 2 11.72 2.82 26.55
N ASN A 3 10.94 2.47 27.58
CA ASN A 3 9.51 2.75 27.62
C ASN A 3 9.32 4.25 27.51
N THR A 4 8.74 4.70 26.40
CA THR A 4 8.40 6.09 26.21
C THR A 4 6.98 6.28 26.72
N ASP A 5 6.82 6.95 27.87
CA ASP A 5 5.50 7.39 28.31
C ASP A 5 5.04 8.49 27.36
N LEU A 6 3.97 8.23 26.64
CA LEU A 6 3.37 9.21 25.75
C LEU A 6 2.35 10.05 26.52
N ASN A 7 2.65 11.32 26.74
CA ASN A 7 1.69 12.27 27.31
C ASN A 7 0.95 12.98 26.16
N VAL A 8 -0.31 12.63 25.97
CA VAL A 8 -1.18 13.27 24.98
C VAL A 8 -1.90 14.43 25.65
N LYS A 9 -1.59 15.66 25.24
CA LYS A 9 -2.33 16.85 25.67
C LYS A 9 -3.45 17.11 24.66
N LEU A 10 -4.67 16.83 25.07
CA LEU A 10 -5.86 17.11 24.29
C LEU A 10 -6.35 18.53 24.60
N ILE A 11 -6.44 19.38 23.58
CA ILE A 11 -6.97 20.73 23.68
C ILE A 11 -8.35 20.71 23.04
N ASP A 12 -9.38 20.95 23.86
CA ASP A 12 -10.76 20.88 23.42
C ASP A 12 -11.28 22.18 22.77
N LYS A 13 -12.17 22.02 21.81
CA LYS A 13 -12.97 23.10 21.19
C LYS A 13 -14.26 23.44 21.99
N GLY A 14 -14.37 23.07 23.23
CA GLY A 14 -15.49 23.47 24.11
C GLY A 14 -16.37 22.36 24.68
N GLU A 15 -16.11 21.09 24.38
CA GLU A 15 -16.96 19.94 24.78
C GLU A 15 -16.26 18.89 25.63
N MET A 16 -15.17 19.22 26.32
CA MET A 16 -14.55 18.27 27.27
C MET A 16 -15.40 18.19 28.52
N ASP A 17 -16.17 17.11 28.62
CA ASP A 17 -16.91 16.81 29.84
C ASP A 17 -16.20 15.69 30.54
N GLY A 18 -15.11 15.36 30.70
CA GLY A 18 -14.48 14.27 31.50
C GLY A 18 -15.35 13.02 31.64
N SER A 19 -16.37 12.90 30.78
CA SER A 19 -17.32 11.79 30.78
C SER A 19 -16.63 10.50 30.40
N ASP A 20 -17.14 9.39 30.89
CA ASP A 20 -16.62 8.06 30.56
C ASP A 20 -16.70 7.79 29.05
N ARG A 21 -17.71 8.37 28.39
CA ARG A 21 -17.83 8.28 26.92
C ARG A 21 -16.66 8.96 26.20
N TYR A 22 -16.27 10.17 26.62
CA TYR A 22 -15.13 10.87 26.01
C TYR A 22 -13.82 10.15 26.27
N LYS A 23 -13.60 9.67 27.50
CA LYS A 23 -12.42 8.85 27.84
C LYS A 23 -12.35 7.60 26.99
N GLN A 24 -13.48 6.93 26.73
CA GLN A 24 -13.53 5.75 25.87
C GLN A 24 -13.16 6.10 24.44
N LEU A 25 -13.67 7.20 23.87
CA LEU A 25 -13.33 7.66 22.52
C LEU A 25 -11.82 7.94 22.40
N VAL A 26 -11.23 8.58 23.39
CA VAL A 26 -9.78 8.83 23.42
C VAL A 26 -8.99 7.53 23.51
N SER A 27 -9.41 6.62 24.39
CA SER A 27 -8.78 5.31 24.55
C SER A 27 -8.80 4.50 23.27
N ASP A 28 -9.94 4.46 22.58
CA ASP A 28 -10.11 3.75 21.30
C ASP A 28 -9.25 4.37 20.20
N ALA A 29 -9.16 5.70 20.12
CA ALA A 29 -8.32 6.39 19.17
C ALA A 29 -6.83 6.14 19.37
N VAL A 30 -6.39 6.14 20.63
CA VAL A 30 -5.00 5.81 21.02
C VAL A 30 -4.68 4.36 20.68
N ASP A 31 -5.54 3.42 21.05
CA ASP A 31 -5.36 2.00 20.77
C ASP A 31 -5.26 1.76 19.25
N LYS A 32 -6.18 2.33 18.47
CA LYS A 32 -6.15 2.24 17.02
C LYS A 32 -4.85 2.81 16.41
N GLY A 33 -4.37 3.94 16.93
CA GLY A 33 -3.11 4.54 16.47
C GLY A 33 -1.89 3.69 16.81
N LEU A 34 -1.85 3.08 17.99
CA LEU A 34 -0.76 2.25 18.43
C LEU A 34 -0.69 0.89 17.72
N ARG A 35 -1.83 0.31 17.36
CA ARG A 35 -1.90 -0.94 16.59
C ARG A 35 -1.18 -0.85 15.25
N VAL A 36 -1.22 0.33 14.59
CA VAL A 36 -0.51 0.57 13.32
C VAL A 36 0.99 0.35 13.44
N PHE A 37 1.54 0.57 14.64
CA PHE A 37 2.94 0.37 14.96
C PHE A 37 3.23 -0.93 15.75
N GLY A 38 2.27 -1.85 15.78
CA GLY A 38 2.45 -3.17 16.38
C GLY A 38 2.16 -3.26 17.87
N TYR A 39 1.59 -2.24 18.50
CA TYR A 39 1.23 -2.26 19.92
C TYR A 39 -0.24 -2.63 20.10
N TYR A 40 -0.51 -3.86 20.49
CA TYR A 40 -1.88 -4.39 20.63
C TYR A 40 -2.32 -4.55 22.10
N GLY A 41 -1.44 -4.28 23.03
CA GLY A 41 -1.70 -4.37 24.48
C GLY A 41 -1.64 -3.03 25.18
N SER A 42 -2.07 -1.95 24.53
CA SER A 42 -2.03 -0.62 25.11
C SER A 42 -3.05 -0.44 26.23
N SER A 43 -2.73 0.39 27.20
CA SER A 43 -3.66 0.86 28.22
C SER A 43 -3.59 2.36 28.37
N VAL A 44 -4.75 2.98 28.67
CA VAL A 44 -4.88 4.42 28.88
C VAL A 44 -5.54 4.67 30.21
N THR A 45 -4.91 5.47 31.05
CA THR A 45 -5.47 5.95 32.31
C THR A 45 -5.65 7.46 32.25
N PHE A 46 -6.68 7.97 32.93
CA PHE A 46 -7.04 9.38 32.86
C PHE A 46 -6.94 10.03 34.24
N GLU A 47 -6.42 11.25 34.25
CA GLU A 47 -6.33 12.10 35.43
C GLU A 47 -6.93 13.47 35.11
N LEU A 48 -7.89 13.93 35.94
CA LEU A 48 -8.48 15.26 35.79
C LEU A 48 -7.81 16.22 36.76
N LYS A 49 -7.09 17.24 36.25
CA LYS A 49 -6.53 18.30 37.06
C LYS A 49 -7.41 19.55 37.00
N LYS A 50 -8.05 19.87 38.12
CA LYS A 50 -8.78 21.13 38.27
C LYS A 50 -7.83 22.31 38.41
N ARG A 51 -8.06 23.38 37.64
CA ARG A 51 -7.26 24.61 37.69
C ARG A 51 -8.11 25.81 38.00
N LYS A 52 -7.75 26.57 39.08
CA LYS A 52 -8.47 27.80 39.44
C LYS A 52 -8.32 28.86 38.31
N GLY A 53 -9.43 29.35 37.80
CA GLY A 53 -9.47 30.40 36.79
C GLY A 53 -9.08 29.97 35.36
N GLN A 54 -8.89 28.66 35.13
CA GLN A 54 -8.60 28.07 33.82
C GLN A 54 -9.47 26.83 33.62
N ARG A 55 -9.57 26.38 32.37
CA ARG A 55 -10.27 25.12 32.05
C ARG A 55 -9.56 23.94 32.72
N ASP A 56 -10.32 22.97 33.19
CA ASP A 56 -9.81 21.72 33.71
C ASP A 56 -8.94 21.00 32.66
N LEU A 57 -7.93 20.29 33.08
CA LEU A 57 -7.04 19.54 32.21
C LEU A 57 -7.28 18.06 32.39
N LEU A 58 -7.69 17.38 31.32
CA LEU A 58 -7.72 15.93 31.27
C LEU A 58 -6.38 15.42 30.75
N ILE A 59 -5.69 14.62 31.55
CA ILE A 59 -4.40 13.99 31.21
C ILE A 59 -4.68 12.52 30.90
N ALA A 60 -4.30 12.10 29.69
CA ALA A 60 -4.31 10.70 29.30
C ALA A 60 -2.90 10.14 29.41
N ASN A 61 -2.69 9.19 30.32
CA ASN A 61 -1.43 8.47 30.47
C ASN A 61 -1.52 7.17 29.67
N VAL A 62 -0.69 7.05 28.63
CA VAL A 62 -0.69 5.92 27.70
C VAL A 62 0.48 5.00 28.02
N LYS A 63 0.17 3.72 28.22
CA LYS A 63 1.17 2.64 28.29
C LYS A 63 1.02 1.78 27.03
N PRO A 64 1.96 1.83 26.07
CA PRO A 64 1.84 1.09 24.81
C PRO A 64 1.84 -0.44 24.97
N GLY A 65 2.49 -0.95 26.02
CA GLY A 65 2.75 -2.37 26.18
C GLY A 65 3.95 -2.85 25.34
N GLU A 66 4.08 -4.15 25.20
CA GLU A 66 5.12 -4.73 24.35
C GLU A 66 4.68 -4.72 22.88
N PRO A 67 5.57 -4.33 21.94
CA PRO A 67 5.26 -4.36 20.53
C PRO A 67 5.32 -5.78 19.98
N SER A 68 4.44 -6.11 19.05
CA SER A 68 4.50 -7.34 18.28
C SER A 68 5.61 -7.29 17.24
N LYS A 69 6.26 -8.44 17.02
CA LYS A 69 7.37 -8.61 16.06
C LYS A 69 6.99 -9.61 14.99
N ILE A 70 7.56 -9.43 13.82
CA ILE A 70 7.40 -10.37 12.70
C ILE A 70 8.02 -11.70 13.08
N ALA A 71 7.20 -12.76 13.12
CA ALA A 71 7.63 -14.13 13.30
C ALA A 71 7.88 -14.84 11.97
N GLY A 72 7.16 -14.46 10.93
CA GLY A 72 7.33 -14.99 9.58
C GLY A 72 6.56 -14.23 8.53
N THR A 73 6.95 -14.46 7.28
CA THR A 73 6.29 -13.93 6.08
C THR A 73 6.02 -15.08 5.13
N GLU A 74 4.76 -15.33 4.84
CA GLU A 74 4.32 -16.29 3.84
C GLU A 74 3.72 -15.49 2.69
N VAL A 75 4.55 -15.20 1.70
CA VAL A 75 4.17 -14.46 0.50
C VAL A 75 4.44 -15.33 -0.71
N GLU A 76 3.39 -15.70 -1.40
CA GLU A 76 3.41 -16.55 -2.57
C GLU A 76 2.81 -15.81 -3.78
N ILE A 77 3.46 -15.97 -4.93
CA ILE A 77 3.00 -15.48 -6.22
C ILE A 77 2.74 -16.71 -7.09
N THR A 78 1.52 -16.82 -7.60
CA THR A 78 1.11 -17.89 -8.54
C THR A 78 0.73 -17.30 -9.89
N GLY A 79 0.40 -18.16 -10.84
CA GLY A 79 0.19 -17.75 -12.23
C GLY A 79 1.52 -17.51 -12.96
N GLU A 80 1.48 -16.87 -14.12
CA GLU A 80 2.67 -16.68 -14.94
C GLU A 80 3.71 -15.75 -14.31
N ALA A 81 3.31 -14.87 -13.38
CA ALA A 81 4.26 -14.02 -12.66
C ALA A 81 5.14 -14.78 -11.67
N ALA A 82 4.84 -16.03 -11.35
CA ALA A 82 5.70 -16.85 -10.50
C ALA A 82 7.11 -17.00 -11.04
N GLU A 83 7.26 -17.03 -12.37
CA GLU A 83 8.54 -17.13 -13.09
C GLU A 83 9.13 -15.75 -13.46
N ASP A 84 8.44 -14.66 -13.15
CA ASP A 84 8.90 -13.31 -13.48
C ASP A 84 9.87 -12.79 -12.41
N GLU A 85 11.12 -12.57 -12.80
CA GLU A 85 12.21 -12.13 -11.92
C GLU A 85 11.91 -10.81 -11.20
N ASN A 86 11.07 -9.94 -11.79
CA ASN A 86 10.69 -8.68 -11.15
C ASN A 86 9.85 -8.90 -9.89
N PHE A 87 9.00 -9.92 -9.88
CA PHE A 87 8.27 -10.33 -8.67
C PHE A 87 9.18 -11.01 -7.66
N THR A 88 10.07 -11.86 -8.11
CA THR A 88 11.07 -12.49 -7.23
C THR A 88 11.96 -11.44 -6.54
N ALA A 89 12.32 -10.38 -7.26
CA ALA A 89 13.10 -9.28 -6.71
C ALA A 89 12.41 -8.52 -5.57
N LEU A 90 11.07 -8.52 -5.51
CA LEU A 90 10.34 -7.89 -4.41
C LEU A 90 10.59 -8.59 -3.06
N ARG A 91 10.99 -9.86 -3.05
CA ARG A 91 11.26 -10.62 -1.81
C ARG A 91 12.31 -9.97 -0.91
N LYS A 92 13.25 -9.21 -1.49
CA LYS A 92 14.26 -8.46 -0.73
C LYS A 92 13.65 -7.38 0.19
N ASN A 93 12.42 -6.95 -0.10
CA ASN A 93 11.71 -5.92 0.65
C ASN A 93 10.79 -6.51 1.74
N LEU A 94 10.77 -7.85 1.89
CA LEU A 94 10.05 -8.50 2.98
C LEU A 94 10.70 -8.15 4.32
N PRO A 95 9.90 -7.93 5.38
CA PRO A 95 10.46 -7.71 6.71
C PRO A 95 11.17 -8.96 7.21
N LYS A 96 12.21 -8.74 7.99
CA LYS A 96 12.97 -9.83 8.61
C LYS A 96 12.29 -10.28 9.90
N LYS A 97 12.49 -11.54 10.26
CA LYS A 97 12.06 -12.06 11.54
C LYS A 97 12.64 -11.22 12.68
N GLY A 98 11.78 -10.81 13.63
CA GLY A 98 12.15 -9.98 14.74
C GLY A 98 12.01 -8.46 14.53
N GLU A 99 11.72 -8.00 13.31
CA GLU A 99 11.35 -6.60 13.06
C GLU A 99 10.00 -6.28 13.69
N LEU A 100 9.82 -5.02 14.06
CA LEU A 100 8.54 -4.53 14.59
C LEU A 100 7.46 -4.56 13.51
N VAL A 101 6.22 -4.83 13.92
CA VAL A 101 5.07 -4.77 13.02
C VAL A 101 4.79 -3.32 12.68
N GLU A 102 4.71 -3.04 11.38
CA GLU A 102 4.25 -1.77 10.83
C GLU A 102 3.20 -2.05 9.75
N HIS A 103 1.97 -1.63 9.96
CA HIS A 103 0.88 -1.85 9.00
C HIS A 103 1.18 -1.20 7.64
N GLN A 104 1.85 -0.03 7.65
CA GLN A 104 2.22 0.67 6.43
C GLN A 104 3.14 -0.16 5.54
N LYS A 105 4.12 -0.84 6.12
CA LYS A 105 5.03 -1.73 5.36
C LYS A 105 4.28 -2.87 4.68
N TYR A 106 3.29 -3.44 5.39
CA TYR A 106 2.42 -4.47 4.82
C TYR A 106 1.61 -3.93 3.63
N ASP A 107 0.97 -2.78 3.81
CA ASP A 107 0.15 -2.16 2.78
C ASP A 107 1.00 -1.73 1.57
N ASP A 108 2.18 -1.17 1.79
CA ASP A 108 3.12 -0.76 0.73
C ASP A 108 3.61 -1.96 -0.08
N TYR A 109 3.92 -3.08 0.59
CA TYR A 109 4.35 -4.30 -0.10
C TYR A 109 3.23 -4.87 -0.97
N LYS A 110 2.02 -4.92 -0.45
CA LYS A 110 0.82 -5.34 -1.18
C LYS A 110 0.56 -4.45 -2.40
N THR A 111 0.66 -3.14 -2.22
CA THR A 111 0.54 -2.16 -3.31
C THR A 111 1.62 -2.35 -4.36
N SER A 112 2.85 -2.62 -3.95
CA SER A 112 3.98 -2.89 -4.86
C SER A 112 3.72 -4.10 -5.76
N ILE A 113 3.15 -5.19 -5.22
CA ILE A 113 2.77 -6.37 -6.01
C ILE A 113 1.69 -5.99 -7.03
N SER A 114 0.63 -5.30 -6.61
CA SER A 114 -0.46 -4.91 -7.49
C SER A 114 0.01 -3.97 -8.61
N ASN A 115 0.81 -2.98 -8.28
CA ASN A 115 1.34 -2.02 -9.26
C ASN A 115 2.30 -2.70 -10.25
N LEU A 116 3.15 -3.60 -9.78
CA LEU A 116 4.05 -4.36 -10.64
C LEU A 116 3.26 -5.25 -11.60
N ALA A 117 2.20 -5.90 -11.12
CA ALA A 117 1.33 -6.72 -11.94
C ALA A 117 0.71 -5.91 -13.08
N LEU A 118 0.09 -4.77 -12.77
CA LEU A 118 -0.49 -3.88 -13.78
C LEU A 118 0.56 -3.37 -14.76
N ALA A 119 1.72 -2.95 -14.27
CA ALA A 119 2.80 -2.43 -15.12
C ALA A 119 3.34 -3.47 -16.11
N ARG A 120 3.29 -4.75 -15.76
CA ARG A 120 3.84 -5.86 -16.55
C ARG A 120 2.81 -6.68 -17.31
N GLY A 121 1.55 -6.23 -17.32
CA GLY A 121 0.50 -6.85 -18.11
C GLY A 121 -0.22 -8.02 -17.46
N TYR A 122 -0.11 -8.19 -16.15
CA TYR A 122 -0.91 -9.15 -15.39
C TYR A 122 -2.21 -8.48 -14.92
N LEU A 123 -3.10 -8.17 -15.87
CA LEU A 123 -4.24 -7.28 -15.63
C LEU A 123 -5.34 -7.93 -14.78
N ASP A 124 -5.41 -9.27 -14.76
CA ASP A 124 -6.37 -10.03 -13.96
C ASP A 124 -5.81 -10.45 -12.59
N GLY A 125 -4.61 -9.98 -12.27
CA GLY A 125 -3.94 -10.32 -11.02
C GLY A 125 -4.74 -9.90 -9.78
N LYS A 126 -4.86 -10.81 -8.83
CA LYS A 126 -5.60 -10.56 -7.59
C LYS A 126 -5.03 -11.30 -6.39
N PHE A 127 -5.23 -10.74 -5.21
CA PHE A 127 -4.94 -11.43 -3.97
C PHE A 127 -6.03 -12.46 -3.64
N GLN A 128 -5.63 -13.70 -3.47
CA GLN A 128 -6.46 -14.78 -2.94
C GLN A 128 -6.45 -14.75 -1.41
N ILE A 129 -5.28 -14.46 -0.83
CA ILE A 129 -5.08 -14.28 0.59
C ILE A 129 -4.30 -12.98 0.79
N SER A 130 -4.74 -12.17 1.74
CA SER A 130 -4.08 -10.91 2.09
C SER A 130 -4.45 -10.53 3.51
N ARG A 131 -3.63 -10.98 4.47
CA ARG A 131 -3.88 -10.71 5.89
C ARG A 131 -2.59 -10.59 6.69
N LEU A 132 -2.63 -9.74 7.68
CA LEU A 132 -1.66 -9.62 8.74
C LEU A 132 -2.23 -10.30 9.98
N GLU A 133 -1.66 -11.43 10.37
CA GLU A 133 -2.08 -12.18 11.55
C GLU A 133 -1.27 -11.73 12.76
N ILE A 134 -1.96 -11.46 13.86
CA ILE A 134 -1.35 -11.02 15.11
C ILE A 134 -1.75 -11.98 16.23
N SER A 135 -0.77 -12.41 16.99
CA SER A 135 -0.97 -13.07 18.29
C SER A 135 -0.59 -12.10 19.42
N PRO A 136 -1.56 -11.44 20.05
CA PRO A 136 -1.27 -10.49 21.14
C PRO A 136 -0.62 -11.14 22.36
N GLU A 137 -0.91 -12.40 22.59
CA GLU A 137 -0.40 -13.16 23.74
C GLU A 137 1.09 -13.47 23.64
N THR A 138 1.56 -13.78 22.43
CA THR A 138 2.97 -14.09 22.15
C THR A 138 3.74 -12.91 21.56
N HIS A 139 3.07 -11.79 21.31
CA HIS A 139 3.63 -10.61 20.62
C HIS A 139 4.29 -10.96 19.29
N GLU A 140 3.66 -11.87 18.54
CA GLU A 140 4.12 -12.33 17.24
C GLU A 140 3.14 -11.95 16.13
N ALA A 141 3.67 -11.75 14.93
CA ALA A 141 2.90 -11.44 13.75
C ALA A 141 3.40 -12.19 12.52
N TRP A 142 2.48 -12.50 11.62
CA TRP A 142 2.76 -13.16 10.35
C TRP A 142 2.10 -12.40 9.21
N TRP A 143 2.86 -12.23 8.11
CA TRP A 143 2.29 -11.81 6.84
C TRP A 143 1.82 -13.04 6.08
N ARG A 144 0.59 -13.00 5.59
CA ARG A 144 0.02 -14.05 4.76
C ARG A 144 -0.53 -13.43 3.48
N MET A 145 0.14 -13.66 2.38
CA MET A 145 -0.26 -13.18 1.06
C MET A 145 -0.15 -14.30 0.04
N LEU A 146 -1.21 -14.48 -0.73
CA LEU A 146 -1.22 -15.29 -1.93
C LEU A 146 -1.77 -14.42 -3.06
N PHE A 147 -0.92 -14.09 -4.02
CA PHE A 147 -1.28 -13.33 -5.20
C PHE A 147 -1.27 -14.24 -6.42
N ASP A 148 -2.42 -14.33 -7.09
CA ASP A 148 -2.55 -15.03 -8.36
C ASP A 148 -2.51 -13.99 -9.49
N SER A 149 -1.47 -14.02 -10.30
CA SER A 149 -1.30 -13.09 -11.41
C SER A 149 -2.20 -13.40 -12.60
N GLY A 150 -2.70 -14.62 -12.71
CA GLY A 150 -3.28 -15.09 -13.95
C GLY A 150 -2.26 -15.15 -15.08
N VAL A 151 -2.72 -14.97 -16.29
CA VAL A 151 -1.88 -14.93 -17.51
C VAL A 151 -1.37 -13.51 -17.78
N ARG A 152 -0.27 -13.41 -18.48
CA ARG A 152 0.28 -12.13 -18.95
C ARG A 152 -0.37 -11.72 -20.25
N TYR A 153 -0.86 -10.49 -20.32
CA TYR A 153 -1.39 -9.93 -21.55
C TYR A 153 -0.28 -9.58 -22.53
N HIS A 154 -0.58 -9.68 -23.82
CA HIS A 154 0.30 -9.36 -24.94
C HIS A 154 -0.38 -8.37 -25.88
N TYR A 155 0.41 -7.60 -26.62
CA TYR A 155 -0.15 -6.70 -27.61
C TYR A 155 -0.83 -7.48 -28.73
N GLY A 156 -2.07 -7.08 -29.02
CA GLY A 156 -2.79 -7.51 -30.23
C GLY A 156 -2.48 -6.62 -31.42
N ASN A 157 -3.49 -6.39 -32.25
CA ASN A 157 -3.37 -5.49 -33.39
C ASN A 157 -3.23 -4.04 -32.94
N ILE A 158 -2.33 -3.32 -33.57
CA ILE A 158 -2.12 -1.88 -33.36
C ILE A 158 -2.75 -1.16 -34.53
N THR A 159 -3.68 -0.25 -34.26
CA THR A 159 -4.39 0.52 -35.28
C THR A 159 -4.23 2.02 -35.05
N PHE A 160 -4.16 2.77 -36.11
CA PHE A 160 -4.05 4.23 -36.08
C PHE A 160 -5.35 4.85 -36.58
N ASN A 161 -5.88 5.81 -35.84
CA ASN A 161 -7.11 6.51 -36.18
C ASN A 161 -6.87 8.01 -36.22
N HIS A 162 -7.59 8.68 -37.11
CA HIS A 162 -7.61 10.15 -37.24
C HIS A 162 -6.23 10.79 -37.54
N SER A 163 -5.35 10.07 -38.22
CA SER A 163 -4.07 10.62 -38.69
C SER A 163 -4.09 10.97 -40.15
N GLN A 164 -3.46 12.09 -40.51
CA GLN A 164 -3.17 12.46 -41.90
C GLN A 164 -1.79 11.93 -42.35
N ILE A 165 -1.00 11.44 -41.41
CA ILE A 165 0.29 10.82 -41.69
C ILE A 165 0.05 9.40 -42.22
N ARG A 166 0.81 9.00 -43.23
CA ARG A 166 0.74 7.65 -43.80
C ARG A 166 1.04 6.60 -42.73
N GLU A 167 0.26 5.54 -42.78
CA GLU A 167 0.32 4.47 -41.76
C GLU A 167 1.69 3.78 -41.72
N ASP A 168 2.36 3.61 -42.84
CA ASP A 168 3.70 3.01 -42.90
C ASP A 168 4.75 3.81 -42.13
N TYR A 169 4.67 5.15 -42.11
CA TYR A 169 5.54 5.97 -41.26
C TYR A 169 5.22 5.78 -39.78
N LEU A 170 3.94 5.70 -39.42
CA LEU A 170 3.50 5.49 -38.05
C LEU A 170 3.91 4.11 -37.55
N GLN A 171 3.76 3.08 -38.40
CA GLN A 171 4.21 1.72 -38.07
C GLN A 171 5.74 1.64 -37.79
N ASN A 172 6.53 2.38 -38.57
CA ASN A 172 7.97 2.42 -38.42
C ASN A 172 8.44 3.11 -37.11
N MET A 173 7.57 3.91 -36.50
CA MET A 173 7.85 4.53 -35.19
C MET A 173 7.56 3.59 -34.02
N LEU A 174 6.87 2.47 -34.25
CA LEU A 174 6.55 1.54 -33.19
C LEU A 174 7.80 0.74 -32.79
N ASN A 175 8.07 0.71 -31.52
CA ASN A 175 9.07 -0.18 -30.89
C ASN A 175 8.45 -1.46 -30.32
N ILE A 176 7.14 -1.65 -30.51
CA ILE A 176 6.36 -2.81 -30.10
C ILE A 176 5.65 -3.43 -31.30
N LYS A 177 5.37 -4.71 -31.22
CA LYS A 177 4.62 -5.46 -32.24
C LYS A 177 3.59 -6.40 -31.59
N SER A 178 2.63 -6.85 -32.39
CA SER A 178 1.66 -7.87 -31.99
C SER A 178 2.39 -9.11 -31.46
N GLY A 179 1.94 -9.63 -30.31
CA GLY A 179 2.55 -10.75 -29.62
C GLY A 179 3.61 -10.40 -28.59
N ASP A 180 4.13 -9.16 -28.58
CA ASP A 180 5.06 -8.74 -27.52
C ASP A 180 4.32 -8.65 -26.18
N PRO A 181 4.99 -8.91 -25.05
CA PRO A 181 4.40 -8.75 -23.73
C PRO A 181 3.97 -7.31 -23.48
N TYR A 182 2.76 -7.13 -22.95
CA TYR A 182 2.26 -5.81 -22.60
C TYR A 182 3.05 -5.21 -21.44
N LEU A 183 3.51 -3.95 -21.62
CA LEU A 183 4.16 -3.14 -20.59
C LEU A 183 3.58 -1.73 -20.62
N VAL A 184 3.12 -1.22 -19.47
CA VAL A 184 2.63 0.17 -19.35
C VAL A 184 3.71 1.18 -19.75
N ARG A 185 4.99 0.89 -19.48
CA ARG A 185 6.12 1.72 -19.89
C ARG A 185 6.15 1.98 -21.40
N ASP A 186 5.86 0.96 -22.20
CA ASP A 186 5.88 1.08 -23.67
C ASP A 186 4.87 2.12 -24.16
N LEU A 187 3.69 2.17 -23.53
CA LEU A 187 2.66 3.17 -23.86
C LEU A 187 3.14 4.58 -23.56
N SER A 188 3.83 4.78 -22.45
CA SER A 188 4.40 6.08 -22.08
C SER A 188 5.51 6.50 -23.06
N GLU A 189 6.39 5.58 -23.42
CA GLU A 189 7.46 5.81 -24.41
C GLU A 189 6.88 6.15 -25.78
N LEU A 190 5.92 5.39 -26.28
CA LEU A 190 5.25 5.67 -27.56
C LEU A 190 4.51 7.01 -27.56
N THR A 191 3.81 7.34 -26.46
CA THR A 191 3.15 8.65 -26.32
C THR A 191 4.18 9.79 -26.45
N ASN A 192 5.33 9.66 -25.79
CA ASN A 192 6.41 10.63 -25.87
C ASN A 192 7.01 10.70 -27.27
N ASP A 193 7.25 9.56 -27.92
CA ASP A 193 7.82 9.48 -29.28
C ASP A 193 6.90 10.17 -30.30
N PHE A 194 5.61 9.86 -30.30
CA PHE A 194 4.64 10.50 -31.18
C PHE A 194 4.47 12.00 -30.88
N SER A 195 4.43 12.39 -29.60
CA SER A 195 4.30 13.80 -29.22
C SER A 195 5.52 14.63 -29.59
N SER A 196 6.70 14.05 -29.56
CA SER A 196 7.96 14.73 -29.87
C SER A 196 8.13 15.07 -31.35
N THR A 197 7.37 14.42 -32.23
CA THR A 197 7.38 14.73 -33.68
C THR A 197 6.78 16.09 -34.00
N ASN A 198 5.95 16.62 -33.11
CA ASN A 198 5.10 17.80 -33.37
C ASN A 198 4.17 17.69 -34.58
N TRP A 199 3.90 16.46 -35.02
CA TRP A 199 2.96 16.23 -36.15
C TRP A 199 1.51 16.21 -35.71
N PHE A 200 1.26 16.01 -34.42
CA PHE A 200 -0.06 15.83 -33.84
C PHE A 200 -0.38 16.90 -32.78
N SER A 201 -1.61 17.38 -32.78
CA SER A 201 -2.12 18.27 -31.73
C SER A 201 -2.39 17.52 -30.43
N SER A 202 -2.70 16.23 -30.51
CA SER A 202 -2.87 15.34 -29.36
C SER A 202 -2.55 13.90 -29.76
N VAL A 203 -2.05 13.13 -28.80
CA VAL A 203 -1.75 11.70 -28.91
C VAL A 203 -2.44 10.98 -27.78
N LEU A 204 -3.28 10.00 -28.09
CA LEU A 204 -3.97 9.17 -27.10
C LEU A 204 -3.79 7.70 -27.47
N LEU A 205 -3.16 6.94 -26.59
CA LEU A 205 -3.06 5.49 -26.70
C LEU A 205 -4.10 4.85 -25.78
N GLN A 206 -4.95 4.02 -26.35
CA GLN A 206 -6.03 3.33 -25.62
C GLN A 206 -5.86 1.81 -25.77
N PRO A 207 -5.41 1.11 -24.74
CA PRO A 207 -5.44 -0.35 -24.72
C PRO A 207 -6.89 -0.84 -24.58
N HIS A 208 -7.27 -1.77 -25.45
CA HIS A 208 -8.53 -2.48 -25.36
C HIS A 208 -8.27 -3.93 -24.98
N VAL A 209 -8.65 -4.31 -23.77
CA VAL A 209 -8.57 -5.68 -23.28
C VAL A 209 -9.72 -6.50 -23.89
N ARG A 210 -9.40 -7.67 -24.46
CA ARG A 210 -10.39 -8.61 -25.04
C ARG A 210 -10.33 -9.94 -24.34
#